data_9d6fed0ac85c3f5d29b438c770c7074f
#
_entry.id   9d6fed0ac85c3f5d29b438c770c7074f
#
_cell.length_a   1.000
_cell.length_b   1.000
_cell.length_c   1.000
_cell.angle_alpha   90.00
_cell.angle_beta   90.00
_cell.angle_gamma   90.00
#
_symmetry.space_group_name_H-M   'P 1'
#
loop_
_entity.id
_entity.type
_entity.pdbx_description
1 polymer ?
#
loop_
_entity_poly.entity_id
_entity_poly.type
_entity_poly.pdbx_seq_one_letter_code
_entity_poly.pdbx_strand_id
1 'polypeptide(L)'
;AYYIDLDKQYSLVRLNMSNKTLELLYAPENGKVINYNVYGNKIFFHVEGGDNAGLYRMNVDGTQLEYVAVGEISGIHCTSRYTFFSYYEDQSTLYRIPTTAPITTIEEISIN
;
A
#
# COMPACT_ATOMS: atom_id res chain seq x y z
N ALA A 1 -9.32 -4.66 12.73
CA ALA A 1 -8.32 -5.58 12.14
C ALA A 1 -8.36 -5.51 10.63
N TYR A 2 -7.21 -5.62 10.00
CA TYR A 2 -7.07 -5.63 8.54
C TYR A 2 -6.60 -6.99 8.08
N TYR A 3 -7.03 -7.40 6.90
CA TYR A 3 -6.48 -8.60 6.27
C TYR A 3 -6.79 -8.63 4.77
N ILE A 4 -6.11 -9.53 4.07
CA ILE A 4 -6.34 -9.76 2.64
C ILE A 4 -7.29 -10.94 2.51
N ASP A 5 -8.44 -10.71 1.88
CA ASP A 5 -9.46 -11.75 1.73
C ASP A 5 -9.24 -12.50 0.41
N LEU A 6 -8.75 -13.72 0.52
CA LEU A 6 -8.46 -14.57 -0.64
C LEU A 6 -9.73 -14.95 -1.41
N ASP A 7 -10.85 -15.12 -0.70
CA ASP A 7 -12.13 -15.47 -1.33
C ASP A 7 -12.73 -14.31 -2.11
N LYS A 8 -12.30 -13.09 -1.83
CA LYS A 8 -12.73 -11.87 -2.54
C LYS A 8 -11.64 -11.37 -3.47
N GLN A 9 -10.96 -12.26 -4.17
CA GLN A 9 -9.95 -11.93 -5.16
C GLN A 9 -8.77 -11.14 -4.56
N TYR A 10 -8.33 -11.53 -3.38
CA TYR A 10 -7.20 -10.87 -2.70
C TYR A 10 -7.43 -9.39 -2.48
N SER A 11 -8.64 -9.05 -2.03
CA SER A 11 -9.00 -7.68 -1.68
C SER A 11 -8.54 -7.33 -0.27
N LEU A 12 -8.29 -6.04 -0.05
CA LEU A 12 -7.97 -5.53 1.27
C LEU A 12 -9.26 -5.21 2.01
N VAL A 13 -9.44 -5.80 3.18
CA VAL A 13 -10.65 -5.61 3.99
C VAL A 13 -10.28 -5.20 5.41
N ARG A 14 -11.24 -4.55 6.06
CA ARG A 14 -11.16 -4.20 7.48
C ARG A 14 -12.33 -4.83 8.23
N LEU A 15 -12.03 -5.53 9.33
CA LEU A 15 -13.04 -6.06 10.22
C LEU A 15 -13.33 -5.04 11.32
N ASN A 16 -14.55 -4.57 11.39
CA ASN A 16 -14.99 -3.70 12.49
C ASN A 16 -15.34 -4.60 13.68
N MET A 17 -14.54 -4.54 14.74
CA MET A 17 -14.69 -5.41 15.89
C MET A 17 -15.91 -5.07 16.75
N SER A 18 -16.40 -3.83 16.67
CA SER A 18 -17.54 -3.38 17.47
C SER A 18 -18.84 -4.01 17.00
N ASN A 19 -19.06 -4.05 15.68
CA ASN A 19 -20.30 -4.57 15.10
C ASN A 19 -20.08 -5.84 14.26
N LYS A 20 -18.83 -6.33 14.19
CA LYS A 20 -18.44 -7.54 13.47
C LYS A 20 -18.79 -7.50 11.98
N THR A 21 -18.73 -6.30 11.37
CA THR A 21 -18.95 -6.14 9.95
C THR A 21 -17.62 -6.09 9.20
N LEU A 22 -17.63 -6.56 7.95
CA LEU A 22 -16.49 -6.44 7.05
C LEU A 22 -16.68 -5.24 6.16
N GLU A 23 -15.61 -4.45 6.04
CA GLU A 23 -15.59 -3.30 5.15
C GLU A 23 -14.56 -3.55 4.05
N LEU A 24 -15.01 -3.50 2.79
CA LEU A 24 -14.11 -3.62 1.66
C LEU A 24 -13.38 -2.30 1.48
N LEU A 25 -12.06 -2.31 1.60
CA LEU A 25 -11.26 -1.10 1.43
C LEU A 25 -10.74 -0.94 0.01
N TYR A 26 -10.29 -2.04 -0.60
CA TYR A 26 -9.79 -2.00 -1.96
C TYR A 26 -9.94 -3.37 -2.62
N ALA A 27 -10.52 -3.40 -3.82
CA ALA A 27 -10.67 -4.59 -4.65
C ALA A 27 -9.96 -4.37 -5.99
N PRO A 28 -8.81 -5.03 -6.21
CA PRO A 28 -8.11 -4.90 -7.50
C PRO A 28 -8.87 -5.64 -8.59
N GLU A 29 -8.95 -5.04 -9.80
CA GLU A 29 -9.68 -5.66 -10.91
C GLU A 29 -9.00 -6.94 -11.41
N ASN A 30 -7.72 -6.87 -11.73
CA ASN A 30 -6.97 -7.99 -12.31
C ASN A 30 -5.71 -8.30 -11.54
N GLY A 31 -5.57 -7.78 -10.34
CA GLY A 31 -4.40 -7.98 -9.52
C GLY A 31 -4.75 -8.55 -8.17
N LYS A 32 -3.78 -8.54 -7.28
CA LYS A 32 -3.93 -9.05 -5.92
C LYS A 32 -3.26 -8.12 -4.95
N VAL A 33 -3.94 -7.76 -3.86
CA VAL A 33 -3.28 -7.11 -2.73
C VAL A 33 -2.47 -8.20 -2.03
N ILE A 34 -1.16 -8.05 -1.97
CA ILE A 34 -0.27 -9.09 -1.40
C ILE A 34 0.44 -8.63 -0.14
N ASN A 35 0.44 -7.34 0.13
CA ASN A 35 1.13 -6.80 1.31
C ASN A 35 0.50 -5.48 1.71
N TYR A 36 0.48 -5.20 3.01
CA TYR A 36 0.03 -3.91 3.51
C TYR A 36 0.73 -3.57 4.82
N ASN A 37 0.81 -2.26 5.11
CA ASN A 37 1.34 -1.72 6.35
C ASN A 37 0.44 -0.59 6.83
N VAL A 38 0.14 -0.55 8.12
CA VAL A 38 -0.65 0.51 8.73
C VAL A 38 0.27 1.37 9.58
N TYR A 39 0.20 2.68 9.38
CA TYR A 39 0.92 3.63 10.21
C TYR A 39 0.01 4.84 10.50
N GLY A 40 -0.31 5.06 11.77
CA GLY A 40 -1.22 6.13 12.15
C GLY A 40 -2.58 5.95 11.47
N ASN A 41 -3.03 6.99 10.77
CA ASN A 41 -4.30 6.96 10.03
C ASN A 41 -4.13 6.58 8.56
N LYS A 42 -2.96 6.10 8.17
CA LYS A 42 -2.67 5.69 6.79
C LYS A 42 -2.44 4.20 6.68
N ILE A 43 -2.84 3.65 5.54
CA ILE A 43 -2.52 2.29 5.17
C ILE A 43 -1.84 2.32 3.80
N PHE A 44 -0.70 1.63 3.71
CA PHE A 44 0.04 1.43 2.47
C PHE A 44 -0.17 0.00 2.03
N PHE A 45 -0.40 -0.22 0.74
CA PHE A 45 -0.55 -1.58 0.25
C PHE A 45 0.03 -1.74 -1.15
N HIS A 46 0.41 -2.96 -1.46
CA HIS A 46 1.00 -3.34 -2.74
C HIS A 46 0.00 -4.21 -3.50
N VAL A 47 -0.29 -3.80 -4.74
CA VAL A 47 -1.08 -4.60 -5.68
C VAL A 47 -0.12 -5.25 -6.66
N GLU A 48 -0.15 -6.59 -6.72
CA GLU A 48 0.65 -7.38 -7.65
C GLU A 48 -0.18 -7.75 -8.87
N GLY A 49 0.41 -7.61 -10.04
CA GLY A 49 -0.21 -8.01 -11.30
C GLY A 49 -1.32 -7.08 -11.76
N GLY A 50 -1.82 -7.35 -12.96
CA GLY A 50 -2.86 -6.53 -13.57
C GLY A 50 -2.33 -5.22 -14.13
N ASP A 51 -3.26 -4.37 -14.58
CA ASP A 51 -2.91 -3.10 -15.22
C ASP A 51 -2.57 -2.01 -14.22
N ASN A 52 -2.94 -2.21 -12.95
CA ASN A 52 -2.77 -1.20 -11.89
C ASN A 52 -1.87 -1.68 -10.78
N ALA A 53 -0.88 -2.51 -11.10
CA ALA A 53 0.11 -2.97 -10.13
C ALA A 53 0.91 -1.79 -9.59
N GLY A 54 1.18 -1.79 -8.29
CA GLY A 54 1.97 -0.73 -7.68
C GLY A 54 1.74 -0.54 -6.21
N LEU A 55 2.25 0.59 -5.72
CA LEU A 55 2.12 1.01 -4.33
C LEU A 55 0.99 2.02 -4.20
N TYR A 56 0.12 1.80 -3.22
CA TYR A 56 -1.01 2.67 -2.93
C TYR A 56 -0.95 3.14 -1.47
N ARG A 57 -1.53 4.31 -1.24
CA ARG A 57 -1.73 4.84 0.11
C ARG A 57 -3.18 5.35 0.22
N MET A 58 -3.80 5.10 1.37
CA MET A 58 -5.13 5.67 1.67
C MET A 58 -5.30 5.83 3.18
N ASN A 59 -6.36 6.52 3.57
CA ASN A 59 -6.72 6.58 4.97
C ASN A 59 -7.26 5.22 5.43
N VAL A 60 -7.15 4.95 6.72
CA VAL A 60 -7.56 3.66 7.29
C VAL A 60 -9.06 3.40 7.16
N ASP A 61 -9.85 4.44 6.88
CA ASP A 61 -11.29 4.29 6.61
C ASP A 61 -11.61 4.06 5.12
N GLY A 62 -10.60 3.95 4.29
CA GLY A 62 -10.74 3.71 2.84
C GLY A 62 -10.86 4.97 1.99
N THR A 63 -10.81 6.15 2.61
CA THR A 63 -10.89 7.42 1.87
C THR A 63 -9.51 7.87 1.38
N GLN A 64 -9.49 8.79 0.43
CA GLN A 64 -8.29 9.43 -0.12
C GLN A 64 -7.28 8.42 -0.68
N LEU A 65 -7.75 7.55 -1.56
CA LEU A 65 -6.89 6.59 -2.23
C LEU A 65 -5.92 7.31 -3.18
N GLU A 66 -4.64 6.97 -3.07
CA GLU A 66 -3.58 7.52 -3.91
C GLU A 66 -2.79 6.38 -4.55
N TYR A 67 -2.61 6.45 -5.87
CA TYR A 67 -1.74 5.54 -6.61
C TYR A 67 -0.33 6.13 -6.60
N VAL A 68 0.50 5.65 -5.68
CA VAL A 68 1.78 6.29 -5.35
C VAL A 68 2.86 5.97 -6.37
N ALA A 69 3.02 4.70 -6.68
CA ALA A 69 4.09 4.25 -7.56
C ALA A 69 3.59 3.13 -8.46
N VAL A 70 3.88 3.25 -9.76
CA VAL A 70 3.47 2.28 -10.78
C VAL A 70 4.51 1.18 -10.90
N GLY A 71 4.07 -0.08 -10.92
CA GLY A 71 4.93 -1.25 -11.14
C GLY A 71 5.01 -2.16 -9.93
N GLU A 72 5.67 -3.31 -10.11
CA GLU A 72 5.80 -4.29 -9.03
C GLU A 72 6.74 -3.77 -7.94
N ILE A 73 6.31 -3.90 -6.69
CA ILE A 73 7.00 -3.38 -5.51
C ILE A 73 7.64 -4.54 -4.75
N SER A 74 8.87 -4.36 -4.31
CA SER A 74 9.61 -5.38 -3.57
C SER A 74 9.32 -5.38 -2.07
N GLY A 75 9.16 -4.22 -1.47
CA GLY A 75 8.92 -4.12 -0.03
C GLY A 75 8.47 -2.74 0.37
N ILE A 76 7.79 -2.67 1.51
CA ILE A 76 7.27 -1.43 2.09
C ILE A 76 7.73 -1.36 3.54
N HIS A 77 8.35 -0.25 3.93
CA HIS A 77 8.78 -0.04 5.30
C HIS A 77 8.37 1.35 5.77
N CYS A 78 7.45 1.41 6.73
CA CYS A 78 6.91 2.67 7.24
C CYS A 78 7.66 3.14 8.48
N THR A 79 8.02 4.42 8.49
CA THR A 79 8.49 5.13 9.68
C THR A 79 7.59 6.34 9.90
N SER A 80 7.77 7.04 11.01
CA SER A 80 6.90 8.17 11.35
C SER A 80 6.91 9.27 10.30
N ARG A 81 8.06 9.51 9.67
CA ARG A 81 8.23 10.61 8.72
C ARG A 81 8.18 10.14 7.28
N TYR A 82 8.83 9.03 6.98
CA TYR A 82 8.97 8.52 5.62
C TYR A 82 8.57 7.06 5.54
N THR A 83 8.03 6.69 4.39
CA THR A 83 7.80 5.29 4.01
C THR A 83 8.75 4.95 2.87
N PHE A 84 9.51 3.89 3.05
CA PHE A 84 10.52 3.44 2.11
C PHE A 84 10.02 2.25 1.31
N PHE A 85 10.39 2.21 0.04
CA PHE A 85 10.03 1.07 -0.82
C PHE A 85 11.07 0.91 -1.92
N SER A 86 11.06 -0.25 -2.57
CA SER A 86 11.87 -0.50 -3.76
C SER A 86 11.03 -1.22 -4.79
N TYR A 87 11.45 -1.13 -6.06
CA TYR A 87 10.81 -1.87 -7.15
C TYR A 87 11.41 -3.26 -7.23
N TYR A 88 10.58 -4.22 -7.61
CA TYR A 88 11.03 -5.60 -7.76
C TYR A 88 12.17 -5.74 -8.77
N GLU A 89 12.13 -4.97 -9.85
CA GLU A 89 13.15 -5.00 -10.91
C GLU A 89 14.50 -4.44 -10.47
N ASP A 90 14.52 -3.54 -9.50
CA ASP A 90 15.75 -2.92 -9.01
C ASP A 90 15.70 -2.74 -7.49
N GLN A 91 16.05 -3.79 -6.77
CA GLN A 91 16.01 -3.78 -5.32
C GLN A 91 17.24 -3.13 -4.70
N SER A 92 18.20 -2.68 -5.52
CA SER A 92 19.37 -1.96 -5.03
C SER A 92 19.11 -0.47 -4.85
N THR A 93 18.02 0.05 -5.41
CA THR A 93 17.65 1.45 -5.29
C THR A 93 16.48 1.58 -4.31
N LEU A 94 16.63 2.47 -3.33
CA LEU A 94 15.61 2.73 -2.33
C LEU A 94 14.92 4.05 -2.65
N TYR A 95 13.60 4.06 -2.51
CA TYR A 95 12.78 5.25 -2.70
C TYR A 95 12.05 5.58 -1.42
N ARG A 96 11.68 6.84 -1.23
CA ARG A 96 10.88 7.24 -0.09
C ARG A 96 9.81 8.26 -0.47
N ILE A 97 8.74 8.23 0.31
CA ILE A 97 7.63 9.18 0.26
C ILE A 97 7.28 9.59 1.68
N PRO A 98 6.63 10.74 1.88
CA PRO A 98 6.11 11.08 3.20
C PRO A 98 5.10 10.03 3.66
N THR A 99 5.14 9.64 4.92
CA THR A 99 4.19 8.65 5.46
C THR A 99 2.79 9.23 5.54
N THR A 100 2.65 10.42 6.13
CA THR A 100 1.33 11.05 6.36
C THR A 100 1.12 12.36 5.64
N ALA A 101 2.21 13.08 5.31
CA ALA A 101 2.14 14.35 4.60
C ALA A 101 1.76 14.15 3.13
N PRO A 102 1.33 15.22 2.43
CA PRO A 102 1.04 15.12 1.00
C PRO A 102 2.24 14.63 0.20
N ILE A 103 1.99 13.72 -0.74
CA ILE A 103 3.01 13.18 -1.62
C ILE A 103 3.10 14.06 -2.87
N THR A 104 4.23 14.74 -3.04
CA THR A 104 4.47 15.59 -4.21
C THR A 104 5.48 14.97 -5.17
N THR A 105 6.47 14.26 -4.62
CA THR A 105 7.50 13.58 -5.41
C THR A 105 7.89 12.27 -4.73
N ILE A 106 8.44 11.36 -5.52
CA ILE A 106 9.09 10.15 -5.01
C ILE A 106 10.59 10.43 -5.02
N GLU A 107 11.22 10.37 -3.84
CA GLU A 107 12.65 10.65 -3.72
C GLU A 107 13.45 9.36 -3.82
N GLU A 108 14.45 9.36 -4.69
CA GLU A 108 15.40 8.26 -4.80
C GLU A 108 16.51 8.47 -3.77
N ILE A 109 16.84 7.41 -3.04
CA ILE A 109 17.90 7.42 -2.06
C ILE A 109 19.03 6.54 -2.57
N SER A 110 20.21 7.15 -2.79
CA SER A 110 21.37 6.40 -3.18
C SER A 110 21.99 5.70 -1.97
N ILE A 111 22.23 4.39 -2.10
CA ILE A 111 22.79 3.56 -1.02
C ILE A 111 24.27 3.27 -1.27
N ASN A 112 24.96 4.14 -1.91
CA ASN A 112 26.41 3.96 -2.13
C ASN A 112 27.24 4.52 -1.00
#